data_6396bf42b4d9b44c80a166b3a3817be0
#
_entry.id   6396bf42b4d9b44c80a166b3a3817be0
#
_cell.length_a   1.000
_cell.length_b   1.000
_cell.length_c   1.000
_cell.angle_alpha   90.00
_cell.angle_beta   90.00
_cell.angle_gamma   90.00
#
_symmetry.space_group_name_H-M   'P 1'
#
loop_
_entity.id
_entity.type
_entity.pdbx_description
1 polymer ?
#
loop_
_entity_poly.entity_id
_entity_poly.type
_entity_poly.pdbx_seq_one_letter_code
_entity_poly.pdbx_strand_id
1 'polypeptide(L)'
;MEADVIFVNRALCDFYHNKEIPNEDIRKLYFDLEVSMLGGVPDIETGDQPIISIACYDSFLKKYIVFAIAKEQKITNGKTHSYFFYKTEREMLSKFLQFVQDTDPDMFLGYNLDGFDAPYIINRLKWLKMDATKLSRCCEMPRTEKEDFGFRNKIFGRVLLDEMKMYKKLALNKRESYSLEYVSQYELGEGKEKYEGTLDELYEKDFDRFIRYNIRDVELIVLLDEKLRMVDYFDSIRRMAKCKFEDVFMNSRVIDSLILCFCKDKYVLPSKKRNAEETFEGAFVVQPPKGLFDMVGWLDVKAMYPSIMMTFNMSYETLLDVPEEGCINIDNKYYFTTKRTSILKTLLQQLIDSRDDDKKRMKQIGESNAEFKSLDMSQWTKKLLCNSIFGVVGFSGFRLYNIKIAEAI
;
A
#
# COMPACT_ATOMS: atom_id res chain seq x y z
N MET A 1 -11.98 18.42 -21.85
CA MET A 1 -10.60 18.23 -21.36
C MET A 1 -10.69 17.57 -20.01
N GLU A 2 -9.96 16.48 -19.82
CA GLU A 2 -9.92 15.70 -18.56
C GLU A 2 -9.00 16.39 -17.53
N ALA A 3 -9.37 17.60 -17.13
CA ALA A 3 -8.56 18.43 -16.23
C ALA A 3 -8.46 17.86 -14.80
N ASP A 4 -9.30 16.90 -14.47
CA ASP A 4 -9.36 16.21 -13.17
C ASP A 4 -8.53 14.92 -13.14
N VAL A 5 -7.90 14.53 -14.25
CA VAL A 5 -7.01 13.38 -14.32
C VAL A 5 -5.56 13.83 -14.12
N ILE A 6 -4.92 13.29 -13.09
CA ILE A 6 -3.50 13.59 -12.81
C ILE A 6 -2.64 13.15 -13.99
N PHE A 7 -1.69 13.99 -14.41
CA PHE A 7 -0.82 13.77 -15.58
C PHE A 7 -0.18 12.36 -15.60
N VAL A 8 0.33 11.90 -14.46
CA VAL A 8 0.98 10.55 -14.38
C VAL A 8 -0.02 9.44 -14.70
N ASN A 9 -1.24 9.50 -14.16
CA ASN A 9 -2.27 8.49 -14.44
C ASN A 9 -2.69 8.55 -15.91
N ARG A 10 -2.77 9.76 -16.49
CA ARG A 10 -3.02 9.95 -17.92
C ARG A 10 -1.91 9.32 -18.75
N ALA A 11 -0.64 9.61 -18.45
CA ALA A 11 0.49 9.06 -19.15
C ALA A 11 0.53 7.52 -19.06
N LEU A 12 0.29 6.94 -17.88
CA LEU A 12 0.22 5.49 -17.71
C LEU A 12 -0.90 4.87 -18.55
N CYS A 13 -2.09 5.48 -18.57
CA CYS A 13 -3.18 5.03 -19.43
C CYS A 13 -2.83 5.13 -20.91
N ASP A 14 -2.18 6.22 -21.34
CA ASP A 14 -1.84 6.43 -22.75
C ASP A 14 -0.78 5.46 -23.23
N PHE A 15 0.26 5.21 -22.44
CA PHE A 15 1.34 4.30 -22.80
C PHE A 15 0.96 2.83 -22.72
N TYR A 16 0.14 2.46 -21.73
CA TYR A 16 -0.16 1.05 -21.41
C TYR A 16 -1.62 0.67 -21.65
N HIS A 17 -2.38 1.42 -22.46
CA HIS A 17 -3.81 1.18 -22.70
C HIS A 17 -4.14 -0.29 -22.98
N ASN A 18 -3.48 -0.89 -23.96
CA ASN A 18 -3.64 -2.29 -24.36
C ASN A 18 -2.39 -3.15 -24.05
N LYS A 19 -1.58 -2.74 -23.09
CA LYS A 19 -0.34 -3.44 -22.72
C LYS A 19 -0.30 -3.61 -21.22
N GLU A 20 0.38 -4.65 -20.78
CA GLU A 20 0.74 -4.80 -19.38
C GLU A 20 1.94 -3.90 -19.04
N ILE A 21 1.93 -3.31 -17.85
CA ILE A 21 3.12 -2.68 -17.31
C ILE A 21 4.09 -3.82 -16.94
N PRO A 22 5.32 -3.83 -17.47
CA PRO A 22 6.27 -4.89 -17.18
C PRO A 22 6.57 -4.97 -15.69
N ASN A 23 6.94 -6.17 -15.25
CA ASN A 23 7.45 -6.39 -13.91
C ASN A 23 8.96 -6.15 -13.93
N GLU A 24 9.37 -4.96 -13.55
CA GLU A 24 10.78 -4.57 -13.46
C GLU A 24 11.29 -4.76 -12.04
N ASP A 25 12.57 -5.07 -11.92
CA ASP A 25 13.22 -5.12 -10.62
C ASP A 25 13.30 -3.73 -10.01
N ILE A 26 12.69 -3.56 -8.83
CA ILE A 26 12.62 -2.29 -8.11
C ILE A 26 13.66 -2.32 -7.00
N ARG A 27 14.54 -1.31 -6.95
CA ARG A 27 15.51 -1.18 -5.87
C ARG A 27 14.83 -0.68 -4.61
N LYS A 28 14.79 -1.53 -3.60
CA LYS A 28 14.17 -1.28 -2.31
C LYS A 28 15.25 -0.98 -1.26
N LEU A 29 15.08 0.09 -0.51
CA LEU A 29 15.88 0.40 0.67
C LEU A 29 14.96 0.31 1.90
N TYR A 30 15.09 -0.77 2.65
CA TYR A 30 14.44 -0.92 3.95
C TYR A 30 15.30 -0.21 4.98
N PHE A 31 14.71 0.57 5.87
CA PHE A 31 15.48 1.24 6.90
C PHE A 31 14.67 1.49 8.17
N ASP A 32 15.38 1.63 9.26
CA ASP A 32 14.88 1.91 10.59
C ASP A 32 15.84 2.88 11.30
N LEU A 33 15.29 3.83 12.07
CA LEU A 33 16.01 4.86 12.77
C LEU A 33 15.98 4.62 14.27
N GLU A 34 17.14 4.77 14.92
CA GLU A 34 17.20 4.85 16.37
C GLU A 34 17.54 6.28 16.81
N VAL A 35 16.70 6.81 17.68
CA VAL A 35 16.78 8.20 18.15
C VAL A 35 17.07 8.21 19.65
N SER A 36 17.99 9.05 20.10
CA SER A 36 18.27 9.23 21.51
C SER A 36 17.05 9.79 22.26
N MET A 37 16.82 9.29 23.46
CA MET A 37 15.77 9.77 24.36
C MET A 37 16.33 10.52 25.57
N LEU A 38 17.65 10.81 25.60
CA LEU A 38 18.30 11.50 26.73
C LEU A 38 17.73 12.90 27.03
N GLY A 39 17.24 13.58 25.99
CA GLY A 39 16.56 14.87 26.12
C GLY A 39 15.05 14.79 26.31
N GLY A 40 14.49 13.59 26.43
CA GLY A 40 13.06 13.33 26.51
C GLY A 40 12.53 12.55 25.30
N VAL A 41 11.20 12.38 25.23
CA VAL A 41 10.57 11.72 24.08
C VAL A 41 10.80 12.54 22.83
N PRO A 42 11.33 11.92 21.73
CA PRO A 42 11.58 12.65 20.49
C PRO A 42 10.31 13.28 19.91
N ASP A 43 10.36 14.56 19.61
CA ASP A 43 9.27 15.26 18.91
C ASP A 43 9.45 15.11 17.40
N ILE A 44 8.51 14.39 16.77
CA ILE A 44 8.54 14.10 15.33
C ILE A 44 8.43 15.39 14.50
N GLU A 45 7.68 16.38 14.96
CA GLU A 45 7.43 17.62 14.21
C GLU A 45 8.67 18.51 14.15
N THR A 46 9.45 18.54 15.21
CA THR A 46 10.67 19.34 15.29
C THR A 46 11.93 18.57 14.93
N GLY A 47 11.96 17.24 15.18
CA GLY A 47 13.15 16.43 15.03
C GLY A 47 14.26 16.86 15.99
N ASP A 48 13.92 17.11 17.27
CA ASP A 48 14.77 17.77 18.27
C ASP A 48 15.90 16.88 18.80
N GLN A 49 15.67 15.56 18.88
CA GLN A 49 16.65 14.62 19.43
C GLN A 49 17.57 14.02 18.35
N PRO A 50 18.83 13.68 18.71
CA PRO A 50 19.78 13.11 17.75
C PRO A 50 19.35 11.73 17.23
N ILE A 51 19.50 11.51 15.93
CA ILE A 51 19.51 10.17 15.36
C ILE A 51 20.86 9.53 15.68
N ILE A 52 20.87 8.43 16.43
CA ILE A 52 22.09 7.75 16.89
C ILE A 52 22.48 6.58 16.01
N SER A 53 21.52 5.97 15.29
CA SER A 53 21.78 4.93 14.31
C SER A 53 20.74 4.93 13.18
N ILE A 54 21.16 4.51 12.01
CA ILE A 54 20.32 4.18 10.85
C ILE A 54 20.76 2.81 10.36
N ALA A 55 19.94 1.79 10.53
CA ALA A 55 20.14 0.51 9.87
C ALA A 55 19.33 0.47 8.57
N CYS A 56 19.89 -0.13 7.54
CA CYS A 56 19.19 -0.32 6.28
C CYS A 56 19.60 -1.62 5.58
N TYR A 57 18.71 -2.12 4.70
CA TYR A 57 18.98 -3.21 3.78
C TYR A 57 18.72 -2.75 2.35
N ASP A 58 19.71 -2.89 1.49
CA ASP A 58 19.58 -2.59 0.06
C ASP A 58 19.35 -3.87 -0.73
N SER A 59 18.23 -3.95 -1.43
CA SER A 59 17.79 -5.17 -2.13
C SER A 59 18.67 -5.55 -3.32
N PHE A 60 19.37 -4.59 -3.95
CA PHE A 60 20.28 -4.86 -5.09
C PHE A 60 21.66 -5.26 -4.60
N LEU A 61 22.18 -4.59 -3.58
CA LEU A 61 23.42 -4.97 -2.93
C LEU A 61 23.30 -6.26 -2.12
N LYS A 62 22.07 -6.62 -1.73
CA LYS A 62 21.75 -7.74 -0.80
C LYS A 62 22.57 -7.63 0.48
N LYS A 63 22.58 -6.46 1.09
CA LYS A 63 23.47 -6.13 2.19
C LYS A 63 22.77 -5.28 3.25
N TYR A 64 23.01 -5.61 4.51
CA TYR A 64 22.68 -4.77 5.64
C TYR A 64 23.78 -3.73 5.87
N ILE A 65 23.40 -2.49 6.09
CA ILE A 65 24.31 -1.35 6.21
C ILE A 65 23.86 -0.55 7.41
N VAL A 66 24.80 -0.28 8.31
CA VAL A 66 24.53 0.52 9.51
C VAL A 66 25.40 1.77 9.51
N PHE A 67 24.76 2.90 9.70
CA PHE A 67 25.37 4.19 9.97
C PHE A 67 25.09 4.53 11.45
N ALA A 68 26.10 4.71 12.27
CA ALA A 68 25.89 5.01 13.69
C ALA A 68 26.89 6.02 14.21
N ILE A 69 26.50 6.71 15.29
CA ILE A 69 27.41 7.53 16.09
C ILE A 69 28.16 6.59 17.04
N ALA A 70 29.48 6.71 17.10
CA ALA A 70 30.31 5.90 17.98
C ALA A 70 31.48 6.70 18.53
N LYS A 71 32.02 6.27 19.70
CA LYS A 71 33.21 6.88 20.31
C LYS A 71 34.43 6.85 19.40
N GLU A 72 34.56 5.75 18.66
CA GLU A 72 35.64 5.56 17.69
C GLU A 72 35.05 5.42 16.27
N GLN A 73 35.67 6.14 15.33
CA GLN A 73 35.33 6.00 13.93
C GLN A 73 35.82 4.65 13.42
N LYS A 74 34.92 3.87 12.81
CA LYS A 74 35.21 2.57 12.25
C LYS A 74 34.42 2.36 10.98
N ILE A 75 35.09 1.90 9.91
CA ILE A 75 34.46 1.51 8.67
C ILE A 75 34.79 0.05 8.43
N THR A 76 33.75 -0.79 8.36
CA THR A 76 33.89 -2.22 8.05
C THR A 76 32.95 -2.56 6.91
N ASN A 77 33.49 -3.04 5.80
CA ASN A 77 32.72 -3.41 4.62
C ASN A 77 32.81 -4.92 4.39
N GLY A 78 31.85 -5.65 4.97
CA GLY A 78 31.72 -7.10 4.80
C GLY A 78 30.89 -7.49 3.58
N LYS A 79 30.74 -8.82 3.35
CA LYS A 79 29.92 -9.34 2.23
C LYS A 79 28.43 -9.09 2.44
N THR A 80 27.89 -9.37 3.62
CA THR A 80 26.48 -9.28 3.96
C THR A 80 26.15 -8.07 4.85
N HIS A 81 27.13 -7.60 5.64
CA HIS A 81 26.97 -6.49 6.55
C HIS A 81 28.10 -5.48 6.36
N SER A 82 27.75 -4.21 6.47
CA SER A 82 28.71 -3.09 6.46
C SER A 82 28.38 -2.13 7.60
N TYR A 83 29.41 -1.66 8.30
CA TYR A 83 29.27 -0.80 9.45
C TYR A 83 30.08 0.48 9.20
N PHE A 84 29.40 1.62 9.34
CA PHE A 84 29.95 2.96 9.13
C PHE A 84 29.75 3.78 10.39
N PHE A 85 30.74 3.81 11.28
CA PHE A 85 30.65 4.51 12.54
C PHE A 85 31.37 5.86 12.47
N TYR A 86 30.71 6.89 12.93
CA TYR A 86 31.17 8.27 12.87
C TYR A 86 31.17 8.91 14.26
N LYS A 87 31.92 9.97 14.44
CA LYS A 87 31.97 10.67 15.73
C LYS A 87 30.83 11.65 15.95
N THR A 88 30.21 12.12 14.88
CA THR A 88 29.11 13.10 14.93
C THR A 88 27.93 12.68 14.09
N GLU A 89 26.74 13.06 14.55
CA GLU A 89 25.50 12.84 13.81
C GLU A 89 25.55 13.47 12.41
N ARG A 90 26.12 14.68 12.29
CA ARG A 90 26.20 15.40 11.03
C ARG A 90 27.04 14.66 9.99
N GLU A 91 28.14 14.05 10.40
CA GLU A 91 28.95 13.19 9.51
C GLU A 91 28.17 11.94 9.10
N MET A 92 27.56 11.26 10.07
CA MET A 92 26.75 10.06 9.84
C MET A 92 25.63 10.35 8.83
N LEU A 93 24.82 11.37 9.07
CA LEU A 93 23.73 11.76 8.18
C LEU A 93 24.23 12.20 6.80
N SER A 94 25.35 12.93 6.72
CA SER A 94 25.94 13.29 5.42
C SER A 94 26.32 12.06 4.60
N LYS A 95 26.86 11.03 5.26
CA LYS A 95 27.24 9.77 4.58
C LYS A 95 26.04 8.89 4.24
N PHE A 96 25.02 8.87 5.09
CA PHE A 96 23.76 8.24 4.74
C PHE A 96 23.12 8.90 3.52
N LEU A 97 23.03 10.23 3.47
CA LEU A 97 22.53 10.96 2.30
C LEU A 97 23.36 10.69 1.04
N GLN A 98 24.69 10.63 1.16
CA GLN A 98 25.56 10.23 0.05
C GLN A 98 25.26 8.81 -0.42
N PHE A 99 25.10 7.86 0.50
CA PHE A 99 24.71 6.48 0.18
C PHE A 99 23.36 6.40 -0.56
N VAL A 100 22.35 7.17 -0.11
CA VAL A 100 21.05 7.24 -0.78
C VAL A 100 21.17 7.79 -2.21
N GLN A 101 22.06 8.78 -2.43
CA GLN A 101 22.30 9.31 -3.77
C GLN A 101 23.06 8.31 -4.67
N ASP A 102 24.09 7.67 -4.13
CA ASP A 102 24.93 6.72 -4.87
C ASP A 102 24.19 5.43 -5.25
N THR A 103 23.30 4.98 -4.38
CA THR A 103 22.50 3.76 -4.61
C THR A 103 21.20 4.02 -5.34
N ASP A 104 20.69 5.22 -5.28
CA ASP A 104 19.48 5.70 -5.96
C ASP A 104 18.26 4.75 -5.84
N PRO A 105 17.79 4.39 -4.62
CA PRO A 105 16.68 3.47 -4.44
C PRO A 105 15.38 4.04 -5.00
N ASP A 106 14.55 3.17 -5.59
CA ASP A 106 13.22 3.54 -6.08
C ASP A 106 12.23 3.70 -4.95
N MET A 107 12.39 2.88 -3.89
CA MET A 107 11.51 2.82 -2.75
C MET A 107 12.26 2.88 -1.43
N PHE A 108 11.67 3.59 -0.49
CA PHE A 108 11.97 3.49 0.93
C PHE A 108 10.89 2.68 1.63
N LEU A 109 11.30 1.68 2.38
CA LEU A 109 10.43 0.82 3.17
C LEU A 109 10.83 0.85 4.64
N GLY A 110 9.85 0.72 5.51
CA GLY A 110 10.06 0.63 6.94
C GLY A 110 8.76 0.25 7.65
N TYR A 111 8.85 -0.03 8.93
CA TYR A 111 7.69 -0.41 9.73
C TYR A 111 7.20 0.81 10.53
N ASN A 112 5.96 1.25 10.31
CA ASN A 112 5.46 2.54 10.77
C ASN A 112 6.24 3.73 10.21
N LEU A 113 6.78 3.55 9.01
CA LEU A 113 7.62 4.52 8.30
C LEU A 113 6.99 5.90 8.21
N ASP A 114 5.71 5.94 7.86
CA ASP A 114 4.98 7.20 7.73
C ASP A 114 4.73 7.88 9.09
N GLY A 115 4.64 7.08 10.16
CA GLY A 115 4.35 7.58 11.49
C GLY A 115 5.58 8.10 12.23
N PHE A 116 6.80 7.61 11.89
CA PHE A 116 7.99 7.97 12.64
C PHE A 116 9.22 8.25 11.74
N ASP A 117 9.77 7.25 11.07
CA ASP A 117 11.10 7.36 10.43
C ASP A 117 11.17 8.43 9.35
N ALA A 118 10.19 8.43 8.43
CA ALA A 118 10.19 9.38 7.31
C ALA A 118 10.00 10.84 7.78
N PRO A 119 9.00 11.18 8.61
CA PRO A 119 8.86 12.55 9.08
C PRO A 119 10.04 12.95 9.97
N TYR A 120 10.56 12.03 10.81
CA TYR A 120 11.64 12.33 11.73
C TYR A 120 12.94 12.71 11.00
N ILE A 121 13.39 11.88 10.05
CA ILE A 121 14.62 12.19 9.31
C ILE A 121 14.50 13.49 8.50
N ILE A 122 13.35 13.73 7.88
CA ILE A 122 13.09 14.96 7.12
C ILE A 122 13.20 16.18 8.04
N ASN A 123 12.57 16.15 9.22
CA ASN A 123 12.56 17.25 10.14
C ASN A 123 13.90 17.40 10.87
N ARG A 124 14.58 16.29 11.20
CA ARG A 124 15.92 16.32 11.77
C ARG A 124 16.94 16.98 10.86
N LEU A 125 16.92 16.66 9.58
CA LEU A 125 17.80 17.32 8.60
C LEU A 125 17.53 18.81 8.49
N LYS A 126 16.26 19.23 8.54
CA LYS A 126 15.89 20.66 8.59
C LYS A 126 16.38 21.33 9.88
N TRP A 127 16.17 20.69 11.02
CA TRP A 127 16.64 21.19 12.33
C TRP A 127 18.15 21.40 12.35
N LEU A 128 18.90 20.44 11.81
CA LEU A 128 20.36 20.52 11.66
C LEU A 128 20.80 21.48 10.54
N LYS A 129 19.89 22.10 9.78
CA LYS A 129 20.18 22.90 8.58
C LYS A 129 21.06 22.15 7.58
N MET A 130 20.78 20.86 7.39
CA MET A 130 21.39 20.02 6.36
C MET A 130 20.51 20.02 5.10
N ASP A 131 21.11 19.74 3.97
CA ASP A 131 20.42 19.70 2.69
C ASP A 131 19.57 18.42 2.56
N ALA A 132 18.29 18.51 2.94
CA ALA A 132 17.34 17.41 2.85
C ALA A 132 16.93 17.09 1.39
N THR A 133 17.22 17.95 0.42
CA THR A 133 16.92 17.67 -1.01
C THR A 133 17.66 16.42 -1.51
N LYS A 134 18.75 16.05 -0.85
CA LYS A 134 19.54 14.85 -1.12
C LYS A 134 18.80 13.52 -0.88
N LEU A 135 17.71 13.54 -0.12
CA LEU A 135 16.81 12.39 -0.03
C LEU A 135 16.00 12.20 -1.32
N SER A 136 15.75 13.26 -2.05
CA SER A 136 14.91 13.26 -3.26
C SER A 136 15.75 13.00 -4.51
N ARG A 137 15.22 12.20 -5.44
CA ARG A 137 15.83 11.97 -6.77
C ARG A 137 15.80 13.23 -7.64
N CYS A 138 14.76 14.05 -7.47
CA CYS A 138 14.54 15.25 -8.26
C CYS A 138 15.12 16.53 -7.63
N CYS A 139 15.96 16.41 -6.60
CA CYS A 139 16.53 17.55 -5.86
C CYS A 139 15.47 18.52 -5.29
N GLU A 140 14.24 18.07 -5.10
CA GLU A 140 13.19 18.83 -4.45
C GLU A 140 13.18 18.61 -2.94
N MET A 141 12.81 19.65 -2.17
CA MET A 141 12.71 19.57 -0.73
C MET A 141 11.63 18.57 -0.32
N PRO A 142 11.96 17.50 0.43
CA PRO A 142 10.97 16.56 0.92
C PRO A 142 9.98 17.26 1.85
N ARG A 143 8.75 16.76 1.85
CA ARG A 143 7.65 17.33 2.64
C ARG A 143 7.16 16.33 3.65
N THR A 144 6.82 16.84 4.81
CA THR A 144 6.03 16.13 5.82
C THR A 144 4.96 17.10 6.32
N GLU A 145 3.73 16.64 6.30
CA GLU A 145 2.55 17.41 6.70
C GLU A 145 1.78 16.57 7.73
N LYS A 146 1.45 17.19 8.86
CA LYS A 146 0.62 16.54 9.88
C LYS A 146 -0.80 16.43 9.38
N GLU A 147 -1.38 15.25 9.52
CA GLU A 147 -2.79 14.96 9.24
C GLU A 147 -3.50 14.56 10.55
N ASP A 148 -4.81 14.46 10.54
CA ASP A 148 -5.62 14.06 11.72
C ASP A 148 -5.17 12.72 12.32
N PHE A 149 -4.64 11.82 11.47
CA PHE A 149 -4.14 10.52 11.88
C PHE A 149 -2.72 10.25 11.34
N GLY A 150 -1.71 10.96 11.90
CA GLY A 150 -0.31 10.73 11.56
C GLY A 150 0.28 11.78 10.62
N PHE A 151 1.10 11.36 9.68
CA PHE A 151 1.80 12.25 8.76
C PHE A 151 1.62 11.81 7.31
N ARG A 152 1.57 12.79 6.42
CA ARG A 152 1.76 12.60 4.98
C ARG A 152 3.17 13.00 4.61
N ASN A 153 3.95 12.03 4.17
CA ASN A 153 5.34 12.24 3.79
C ASN A 153 5.51 12.13 2.29
N LYS A 154 6.43 12.92 1.73
CA LYS A 154 6.78 12.86 0.32
C LYS A 154 8.27 13.14 0.12
N ILE A 155 8.96 12.16 -0.46
CA ILE A 155 10.32 12.28 -0.98
C ILE A 155 10.20 12.21 -2.50
N PHE A 156 10.55 13.28 -3.20
CA PHE A 156 10.25 13.39 -4.62
C PHE A 156 11.13 12.46 -5.46
N GLY A 157 10.49 11.78 -6.42
CA GLY A 157 11.13 10.78 -7.27
C GLY A 157 11.36 9.41 -6.61
N ARG A 158 10.88 9.21 -5.37
CA ARG A 158 10.91 7.94 -4.65
C ARG A 158 9.55 7.60 -4.06
N VAL A 159 9.28 6.32 -3.88
CA VAL A 159 8.06 5.82 -3.24
C VAL A 159 8.35 5.54 -1.78
N LEU A 160 7.47 5.97 -0.89
CA LEU A 160 7.47 5.59 0.53
C LEU A 160 6.42 4.52 0.76
N LEU A 161 6.80 3.38 1.32
CA LEU A 161 5.89 2.29 1.66
C LEU A 161 6.04 1.89 3.13
N ASP A 162 4.95 2.03 3.85
CA ASP A 162 4.85 1.64 5.26
C ASP A 162 4.30 0.21 5.38
N GLU A 163 5.15 -0.73 5.82
CA GLU A 163 4.78 -2.14 5.91
C GLU A 163 3.69 -2.42 6.95
N MET A 164 3.60 -1.64 8.00
CA MET A 164 2.48 -1.77 8.95
C MET A 164 1.15 -1.44 8.26
N LYS A 165 1.09 -0.41 7.41
CA LYS A 165 -0.11 -0.06 6.63
C LYS A 165 -0.41 -1.13 5.59
N MET A 166 0.62 -1.65 4.90
CA MET A 166 0.46 -2.76 3.96
C MET A 166 -0.10 -4.00 4.63
N TYR A 167 0.48 -4.40 5.76
CA TYR A 167 0.02 -5.55 6.53
C TYR A 167 -1.42 -5.38 7.02
N LYS A 168 -1.78 -4.23 7.58
CA LYS A 168 -3.16 -3.93 7.99
C LYS A 168 -4.18 -4.07 6.85
N LYS A 169 -3.77 -3.71 5.63
CA LYS A 169 -4.65 -3.82 4.45
C LYS A 169 -4.76 -5.26 3.92
N LEU A 170 -3.73 -6.07 4.10
CA LEU A 170 -3.70 -7.47 3.68
C LEU A 170 -4.34 -8.42 4.70
N ALA A 171 -4.26 -8.11 5.98
CA ALA A 171 -4.77 -8.96 7.03
C ALA A 171 -6.30 -9.11 6.94
N LEU A 172 -6.76 -10.36 6.71
CA LEU A 172 -8.19 -10.68 6.62
C LEU A 172 -8.93 -10.43 7.93
N ASN A 173 -8.26 -10.66 9.07
CA ASN A 173 -8.82 -10.46 10.40
C ASN A 173 -8.03 -9.40 11.15
N LYS A 174 -8.72 -8.65 12.00
CA LYS A 174 -8.04 -7.73 12.93
C LYS A 174 -7.09 -8.50 13.84
N ARG A 175 -5.91 -7.94 14.07
CA ARG A 175 -4.93 -8.43 15.03
C ARG A 175 -5.10 -7.70 16.37
N GLU A 176 -4.64 -8.33 17.45
CA GLU A 176 -4.60 -7.70 18.78
C GLU A 176 -3.64 -6.52 18.83
N SER A 177 -2.51 -6.62 18.12
CA SER A 177 -1.53 -5.57 17.96
C SER A 177 -0.97 -5.55 16.53
N TYR A 178 -0.49 -4.38 16.13
CA TYR A 178 0.23 -4.19 14.86
C TYR A 178 1.67 -3.70 15.10
N SER A 179 2.24 -3.92 16.28
CA SER A 179 3.66 -3.66 16.52
C SER A 179 4.53 -4.62 15.71
N LEU A 180 5.75 -4.19 15.33
CA LEU A 180 6.69 -5.05 14.61
C LEU A 180 6.96 -6.36 15.38
N GLU A 181 7.14 -6.30 16.71
CA GLU A 181 7.31 -7.47 17.56
C GLU A 181 6.14 -8.45 17.43
N TYR A 182 4.90 -7.97 17.58
CA TYR A 182 3.72 -8.83 17.51
C TYR A 182 3.55 -9.47 16.13
N VAL A 183 3.65 -8.67 15.07
CA VAL A 183 3.46 -9.15 13.70
C VAL A 183 4.55 -10.14 13.30
N SER A 184 5.81 -9.86 13.68
CA SER A 184 6.93 -10.76 13.40
C SER A 184 6.79 -12.08 14.15
N GLN A 185 6.42 -12.07 15.44
CA GLN A 185 6.13 -13.31 16.20
C GLN A 185 4.99 -14.10 15.57
N TYR A 186 3.92 -13.42 15.16
CA TYR A 186 2.75 -14.06 14.57
C TYR A 186 3.05 -14.67 13.20
N GLU A 187 3.71 -13.93 12.33
CA GLU A 187 3.95 -14.34 10.94
C GLU A 187 5.25 -15.18 10.80
N LEU A 188 6.33 -14.80 11.48
CA LEU A 188 7.64 -15.44 11.30
C LEU A 188 7.95 -16.47 12.39
N GLY A 189 7.35 -16.35 13.58
CA GLY A 189 7.74 -17.10 14.78
C GLY A 189 9.00 -16.54 15.45
N GLU A 190 9.44 -15.37 15.04
CA GLU A 190 10.65 -14.68 15.52
C GLU A 190 10.30 -13.24 15.87
N GLY A 191 11.05 -12.62 16.79
CA GLY A 191 10.82 -11.24 17.26
C GLY A 191 12.09 -10.41 17.33
N LYS A 192 11.92 -9.26 17.95
CA LYS A 192 13.01 -8.30 18.19
C LYS A 192 14.07 -8.84 19.15
N GLU A 193 15.27 -8.26 19.08
CA GLU A 193 16.30 -8.47 20.09
C GLU A 193 15.79 -7.89 21.44
N LYS A 194 15.81 -8.71 22.50
CA LYS A 194 15.37 -8.26 23.82
C LYS A 194 16.52 -7.66 24.59
N TYR A 195 16.29 -6.57 25.27
CA TYR A 195 17.27 -5.92 26.16
C TYR A 195 16.59 -5.41 27.43
N GLU A 196 17.38 -5.14 28.46
CA GLU A 196 16.91 -4.55 29.72
C GLU A 196 17.28 -3.06 29.77
N GLY A 197 16.43 -2.25 30.41
CA GLY A 197 16.63 -0.80 30.53
C GLY A 197 16.12 0.01 29.36
N THR A 198 16.73 1.17 29.13
CA THR A 198 16.40 2.07 28.02
C THR A 198 17.30 1.85 26.82
N LEU A 199 16.89 2.36 25.65
CA LEU A 199 17.68 2.30 24.42
C LEU A 199 19.02 3.06 24.57
N ASP A 200 19.02 4.22 25.24
CA ASP A 200 20.23 5.00 25.51
C ASP A 200 21.17 4.26 26.46
N GLU A 201 20.64 3.55 27.45
CA GLU A 201 21.46 2.69 28.30
C GLU A 201 22.09 1.54 27.52
N LEU A 202 21.36 0.93 26.61
CA LEU A 202 21.90 -0.12 25.75
C LEU A 202 23.01 0.44 24.86
N TYR A 203 22.78 1.61 24.24
CA TYR A 203 23.75 2.31 23.40
C TYR A 203 25.05 2.62 24.15
N GLU A 204 24.97 3.07 25.42
CA GLU A 204 26.12 3.43 26.21
C GLU A 204 26.87 2.21 26.80
N LYS A 205 26.14 1.19 27.24
CA LYS A 205 26.70 0.05 27.98
C LYS A 205 27.12 -1.12 27.07
N ASP A 206 26.37 -1.37 26.01
CA ASP A 206 26.61 -2.51 25.08
C ASP A 206 26.30 -2.07 23.63
N PHE A 207 27.20 -1.27 23.07
CA PHE A 207 27.08 -0.73 21.73
C PHE A 207 26.93 -1.81 20.64
N ASP A 208 27.63 -2.94 20.78
CA ASP A 208 27.54 -4.04 19.80
C ASP A 208 26.13 -4.68 19.81
N ARG A 209 25.52 -4.79 20.98
CA ARG A 209 24.15 -5.29 21.12
C ARG A 209 23.14 -4.27 20.61
N PHE A 210 23.36 -2.98 20.86
CA PHE A 210 22.55 -1.88 20.28
C PHE A 210 22.56 -1.95 18.75
N ILE A 211 23.71 -2.13 18.11
CA ILE A 211 23.82 -2.28 16.66
C ILE A 211 23.09 -3.53 16.17
N ARG A 212 23.20 -4.67 16.88
CA ARG A 212 22.43 -5.87 16.54
C ARG A 212 20.93 -5.65 16.65
N TYR A 213 20.47 -4.94 17.68
CA TYR A 213 19.07 -4.58 17.85
C TYR A 213 18.53 -3.80 16.64
N ASN A 214 19.19 -2.75 16.22
CA ASN A 214 18.76 -1.93 15.10
C ASN A 214 18.80 -2.73 13.76
N ILE A 215 19.81 -3.58 13.54
CA ILE A 215 19.84 -4.50 12.38
C ILE A 215 18.67 -5.46 12.43
N ARG A 216 18.38 -6.03 13.62
CA ARG A 216 17.31 -7.02 13.77
C ARG A 216 15.95 -6.45 13.39
N ASP A 217 15.66 -5.20 13.69
CA ASP A 217 14.43 -4.55 13.27
C ASP A 217 14.31 -4.51 11.75
N VAL A 218 15.37 -4.15 11.03
CA VAL A 218 15.39 -4.17 9.57
C VAL A 218 15.33 -5.60 9.00
N GLU A 219 15.98 -6.58 9.64
CA GLU A 219 15.85 -8.00 9.23
C GLU A 219 14.40 -8.47 9.29
N LEU A 220 13.68 -8.14 10.37
CA LEU A 220 12.28 -8.51 10.52
C LEU A 220 11.39 -7.90 9.44
N ILE A 221 11.63 -6.63 9.07
CA ILE A 221 10.91 -5.96 7.98
C ILE A 221 11.17 -6.70 6.65
N VAL A 222 12.42 -6.97 6.32
CA VAL A 222 12.79 -7.70 5.09
C VAL A 222 12.16 -9.09 5.05
N LEU A 223 12.23 -9.86 6.16
CA LEU A 223 11.65 -11.20 6.25
C LEU A 223 10.12 -11.19 6.13
N LEU A 224 9.45 -10.17 6.66
CA LEU A 224 8.00 -9.99 6.51
C LEU A 224 7.63 -9.76 5.04
N ASP A 225 8.33 -8.85 4.33
CA ASP A 225 8.06 -8.62 2.90
C ASP A 225 8.38 -9.87 2.07
N GLU A 226 9.49 -10.57 2.33
CA GLU A 226 9.85 -11.81 1.62
C GLU A 226 8.79 -12.91 1.81
N LYS A 227 8.28 -13.09 3.04
CA LYS A 227 7.26 -14.10 3.34
C LYS A 227 5.90 -13.74 2.78
N LEU A 228 5.45 -12.52 3.02
CA LEU A 228 4.09 -12.06 2.69
C LEU A 228 4.00 -11.46 1.29
N ARG A 229 5.14 -11.15 0.66
CA ARG A 229 5.25 -10.55 -0.67
C ARG A 229 4.39 -9.27 -0.80
N MET A 230 4.44 -8.44 0.22
CA MET A 230 3.57 -7.26 0.31
C MET A 230 3.83 -6.27 -0.82
N VAL A 231 5.09 -5.94 -1.07
CA VAL A 231 5.47 -5.01 -2.16
C VAL A 231 5.02 -5.55 -3.51
N ASP A 232 5.26 -6.84 -3.79
CA ASP A 232 4.85 -7.49 -5.03
C ASP A 232 3.32 -7.43 -5.23
N TYR A 233 2.56 -7.64 -4.15
CA TYR A 233 1.11 -7.59 -4.20
C TYR A 233 0.59 -6.19 -4.54
N PHE A 234 1.10 -5.16 -3.88
CA PHE A 234 0.71 -3.78 -4.18
C PHE A 234 1.21 -3.31 -5.53
N ASP A 235 2.37 -3.78 -5.99
CA ASP A 235 2.84 -3.53 -7.36
C ASP A 235 1.94 -4.21 -8.41
N SER A 236 1.45 -5.42 -8.14
CA SER A 236 0.48 -6.08 -9.00
C SER A 236 -0.81 -5.26 -9.15
N ILE A 237 -1.34 -4.69 -8.04
CA ILE A 237 -2.49 -3.79 -8.08
C ILE A 237 -2.18 -2.55 -8.93
N ARG A 238 -1.05 -1.90 -8.68
CA ARG A 238 -0.60 -0.72 -9.41
C ARG A 238 -0.50 -0.97 -10.91
N ARG A 239 0.16 -2.05 -11.30
CA ARG A 239 0.35 -2.43 -12.71
C ARG A 239 -0.98 -2.73 -13.39
N MET A 240 -1.86 -3.47 -12.75
CA MET A 240 -3.18 -3.82 -13.30
C MET A 240 -4.09 -2.60 -13.42
N ALA A 241 -4.16 -1.76 -12.40
CA ALA A 241 -4.97 -0.55 -12.39
C ALA A 241 -4.32 0.64 -13.14
N LYS A 242 -3.03 0.54 -13.50
CA LYS A 242 -2.25 1.61 -14.14
C LYS A 242 -2.27 2.92 -13.34
N CYS A 243 -2.08 2.79 -12.04
CA CYS A 243 -2.05 3.90 -11.10
C CYS A 243 -0.64 4.06 -10.48
N LYS A 244 -0.44 5.07 -9.65
CA LYS A 244 0.78 5.26 -8.88
C LYS A 244 0.80 4.36 -7.65
N PHE A 245 2.00 4.10 -7.09
CA PHE A 245 2.11 3.36 -5.83
C PHE A 245 1.38 4.05 -4.67
N GLU A 246 1.43 5.36 -4.57
CA GLU A 246 0.75 6.09 -3.51
C GLU A 246 -0.78 5.97 -3.57
N ASP A 247 -1.31 5.61 -4.73
CA ASP A 247 -2.75 5.44 -4.92
C ASP A 247 -3.26 4.04 -4.52
N VAL A 248 -2.37 3.01 -4.40
CA VAL A 248 -2.79 1.62 -4.15
C VAL A 248 -3.49 1.42 -2.79
N PHE A 249 -3.26 2.32 -1.84
CA PHE A 249 -3.93 2.29 -0.53
C PHE A 249 -5.36 2.85 -0.58
N MET A 250 -5.75 3.52 -1.65
CA MET A 250 -7.06 4.14 -1.81
C MET A 250 -7.87 3.46 -2.91
N ASN A 251 -8.78 2.57 -2.54
CA ASN A 251 -9.58 1.80 -3.49
C ASN A 251 -10.26 2.68 -4.53
N SER A 252 -10.77 3.86 -4.14
CA SER A 252 -11.42 4.79 -5.06
C SER A 252 -10.48 5.30 -6.16
N ARG A 253 -9.20 5.54 -5.85
CA ARG A 253 -8.20 5.96 -6.83
C ARG A 253 -7.77 4.81 -7.75
N VAL A 254 -7.61 3.62 -7.19
CA VAL A 254 -7.28 2.40 -7.95
C VAL A 254 -8.39 2.12 -8.97
N ILE A 255 -9.65 2.09 -8.53
CA ILE A 255 -10.79 1.80 -9.41
C ILE A 255 -11.02 2.94 -10.42
N ASP A 256 -10.83 4.21 -10.02
CA ASP A 256 -10.92 5.33 -10.95
C ASP A 256 -9.89 5.21 -12.09
N SER A 257 -8.64 4.87 -11.78
CA SER A 257 -7.60 4.66 -12.79
C SER A 257 -7.90 3.47 -13.70
N LEU A 258 -8.37 2.37 -13.12
CA LEU A 258 -8.78 1.18 -13.87
C LEU A 258 -9.91 1.50 -14.88
N ILE A 259 -10.95 2.22 -14.43
CA ILE A 259 -12.08 2.62 -15.29
C ILE A 259 -11.64 3.61 -16.36
N LEU A 260 -10.80 4.59 -16.03
CA LEU A 260 -10.24 5.52 -17.01
C LEU A 260 -9.52 4.78 -18.14
N CYS A 261 -8.67 3.81 -17.80
CA CYS A 261 -7.96 3.00 -18.78
C CYS A 261 -8.91 2.09 -19.59
N PHE A 262 -9.89 1.48 -18.95
CA PHE A 262 -10.88 0.61 -19.60
C PHE A 262 -11.75 1.37 -20.59
N CYS A 263 -12.15 2.60 -20.24
CA CYS A 263 -13.04 3.43 -21.04
C CYS A 263 -12.32 4.26 -22.11
N LYS A 264 -10.98 4.30 -22.09
CA LYS A 264 -10.20 5.05 -23.05
C LYS A 264 -10.60 4.73 -24.49
N ASP A 265 -10.75 5.76 -25.31
CA ASP A 265 -11.15 5.70 -26.72
C ASP A 265 -12.53 5.05 -27.00
N LYS A 266 -13.28 4.70 -25.95
CA LYS A 266 -14.62 4.09 -26.07
C LYS A 266 -15.72 4.97 -25.49
N TYR A 267 -15.45 5.64 -24.36
CA TYR A 267 -16.45 6.40 -23.62
C TYR A 267 -15.87 7.71 -23.10
N VAL A 268 -16.71 8.74 -23.05
CA VAL A 268 -16.43 9.99 -22.34
C VAL A 268 -16.98 9.86 -20.92
N LEU A 269 -16.09 9.91 -19.94
CA LEU A 269 -16.47 9.78 -18.54
C LEU A 269 -16.76 11.17 -17.92
N PRO A 270 -17.65 11.27 -16.92
CA PRO A 270 -17.88 12.52 -16.22
C PRO A 270 -16.64 12.96 -15.44
N SER A 271 -16.47 14.27 -15.26
CA SER A 271 -15.45 14.82 -14.37
C SER A 271 -15.79 14.52 -12.90
N LYS A 272 -14.76 14.39 -12.06
CA LYS A 272 -14.97 14.24 -10.62
C LYS A 272 -15.67 15.49 -10.05
N LYS A 273 -16.71 15.26 -9.29
CA LYS A 273 -17.41 16.30 -8.54
C LYS A 273 -17.25 16.04 -7.05
N ARG A 274 -17.17 17.07 -6.24
CA ARG A 274 -17.42 16.94 -4.81
C ARG A 274 -18.94 16.85 -4.63
N ASN A 275 -19.44 15.66 -4.40
CA ASN A 275 -20.83 15.45 -4.03
C ASN A 275 -20.99 15.63 -2.51
N ALA A 276 -22.19 15.99 -2.07
CA ALA A 276 -22.51 15.93 -0.65
C ALA A 276 -22.36 14.49 -0.16
N GLU A 277 -21.93 14.30 1.07
CA GLU A 277 -21.95 12.99 1.70
C GLU A 277 -23.41 12.64 2.01
N GLU A 278 -23.94 11.70 1.27
CA GLU A 278 -25.25 11.10 1.50
C GLU A 278 -25.02 9.73 2.15
N THR A 279 -25.85 9.41 3.14
CA THR A 279 -25.83 8.10 3.76
C THR A 279 -26.91 7.23 3.16
N PHE A 280 -26.63 5.97 2.93
CA PHE A 280 -27.59 4.97 2.52
C PHE A 280 -27.59 3.80 3.51
N GLU A 281 -28.71 3.10 3.57
CA GLU A 281 -28.85 1.92 4.43
C GLU A 281 -27.98 0.79 3.85
N GLY A 282 -27.12 0.22 4.71
CA GLY A 282 -26.26 -0.89 4.32
C GLY A 282 -27.03 -2.21 4.16
N ALA A 283 -26.30 -3.30 3.93
CA ALA A 283 -26.87 -4.62 3.76
C ALA A 283 -27.74 -5.04 4.96
N PHE A 284 -28.92 -5.60 4.69
CA PHE A 284 -29.79 -6.18 5.70
C PHE A 284 -29.12 -7.41 6.34
N VAL A 285 -28.96 -7.39 7.65
CA VAL A 285 -28.37 -8.50 8.41
C VAL A 285 -29.46 -9.15 9.27
N VAL A 286 -29.84 -10.38 8.90
CA VAL A 286 -30.75 -11.18 9.70
C VAL A 286 -30.07 -11.58 11.01
N GLN A 287 -30.68 -11.27 12.15
CA GLN A 287 -30.19 -11.73 13.44
C GLN A 287 -30.40 -13.25 13.54
N PRO A 288 -29.34 -14.03 13.76
CA PRO A 288 -29.49 -15.48 13.87
C PRO A 288 -30.28 -15.83 15.13
N PRO A 289 -31.19 -16.83 15.10
CA PRO A 289 -31.82 -17.33 16.28
C PRO A 289 -30.78 -17.95 17.22
N LYS A 290 -30.93 -17.69 18.55
CA LYS A 290 -30.05 -18.26 19.57
C LYS A 290 -30.45 -19.70 19.84
N GLY A 291 -29.52 -20.65 19.83
CA GLY A 291 -29.80 -22.06 20.14
C GLY A 291 -28.75 -22.99 19.53
N LEU A 292 -28.94 -24.27 19.83
CA LEU A 292 -28.23 -25.36 19.20
C LEU A 292 -29.12 -25.93 18.09
N PHE A 293 -28.60 -26.03 16.87
CA PHE A 293 -29.33 -26.50 15.71
C PHE A 293 -28.65 -27.70 15.09
N ASP A 294 -29.44 -28.74 14.78
CA ASP A 294 -28.99 -29.89 14.01
C ASP A 294 -29.25 -29.67 12.52
N MET A 295 -28.44 -30.29 11.66
CA MET A 295 -28.63 -30.28 10.20
C MET A 295 -28.64 -28.88 9.58
N VAL A 296 -27.65 -28.03 9.91
CA VAL A 296 -27.51 -26.68 9.36
C VAL A 296 -26.98 -26.74 7.94
N GLY A 297 -27.72 -26.19 6.97
CA GLY A 297 -27.27 -25.97 5.59
C GLY A 297 -26.63 -24.59 5.47
N TRP A 298 -25.44 -24.51 4.84
CA TRP A 298 -24.75 -23.27 4.56
C TRP A 298 -24.62 -23.04 3.05
N LEU A 299 -25.08 -21.86 2.59
CA LEU A 299 -25.01 -21.43 1.21
C LEU A 299 -24.23 -20.12 1.13
N ASP A 300 -23.27 -20.04 0.22
CA ASP A 300 -22.50 -18.83 -0.08
C ASP A 300 -22.62 -18.46 -1.56
N VAL A 301 -22.84 -17.17 -1.84
CA VAL A 301 -22.94 -16.66 -3.21
C VAL A 301 -21.58 -16.21 -3.69
N LYS A 302 -21.01 -16.91 -4.66
CA LYS A 302 -19.73 -16.57 -5.28
C LYS A 302 -19.77 -15.13 -5.81
N ALA A 303 -18.86 -14.25 -5.28
CA ALA A 303 -18.72 -12.87 -5.70
C ALA A 303 -20.07 -12.10 -5.69
N MET A 304 -20.80 -12.14 -4.59
CA MET A 304 -22.18 -11.67 -4.47
C MET A 304 -22.43 -10.28 -5.09
N TYR A 305 -21.75 -9.24 -4.63
CA TYR A 305 -21.93 -7.88 -5.16
C TYR A 305 -21.59 -7.75 -6.66
N PRO A 306 -20.44 -8.22 -7.15
CA PRO A 306 -20.17 -8.28 -8.58
C PRO A 306 -21.25 -9.00 -9.37
N SER A 307 -21.76 -10.14 -8.87
CA SER A 307 -22.80 -10.93 -9.53
C SER A 307 -24.12 -10.15 -9.62
N ILE A 308 -24.53 -9.46 -8.56
CA ILE A 308 -25.71 -8.59 -8.55
C ILE A 308 -25.55 -7.49 -9.61
N MET A 309 -24.44 -6.76 -9.58
CA MET A 309 -24.18 -5.67 -10.54
C MET A 309 -24.24 -6.15 -11.99
N MET A 310 -23.68 -7.33 -12.28
CA MET A 310 -23.70 -7.90 -13.62
C MET A 310 -25.09 -8.40 -14.04
N THR A 311 -25.81 -9.08 -13.12
CA THR A 311 -27.15 -9.64 -13.39
C THR A 311 -28.15 -8.53 -13.70
N PHE A 312 -28.13 -7.49 -12.89
CA PHE A 312 -29.06 -6.36 -13.03
C PHE A 312 -28.51 -5.21 -13.88
N ASN A 313 -27.40 -5.42 -14.58
CA ASN A 313 -26.81 -4.46 -15.52
C ASN A 313 -26.56 -3.07 -14.90
N MET A 314 -26.14 -3.04 -13.61
CA MET A 314 -26.01 -1.82 -12.81
C MET A 314 -24.76 -1.03 -13.16
N SER A 315 -24.93 0.22 -13.58
CA SER A 315 -23.86 1.20 -13.78
C SER A 315 -24.45 2.58 -13.92
N TYR A 316 -23.61 3.62 -13.85
CA TYR A 316 -24.00 5.01 -13.96
C TYR A 316 -24.79 5.30 -15.26
N GLU A 317 -24.34 4.79 -16.39
CA GLU A 317 -24.93 5.05 -17.71
C GLU A 317 -26.16 4.18 -18.01
N THR A 318 -26.43 3.15 -17.23
CA THR A 318 -27.58 2.26 -17.41
C THR A 318 -28.74 2.57 -16.46
N LEU A 319 -28.52 3.36 -15.43
CA LEU A 319 -29.56 3.83 -14.53
C LEU A 319 -30.52 4.76 -15.27
N LEU A 320 -31.82 4.55 -15.07
CA LEU A 320 -32.90 5.32 -15.66
C LEU A 320 -33.64 6.11 -14.58
N ASP A 321 -33.97 7.36 -14.86
CA ASP A 321 -34.84 8.17 -14.01
C ASP A 321 -36.33 7.83 -14.18
N VAL A 322 -36.71 7.33 -15.35
CA VAL A 322 -38.06 6.90 -15.69
C VAL A 322 -38.01 5.51 -16.30
N PRO A 323 -38.88 4.57 -15.88
CA PRO A 323 -38.91 3.22 -16.47
C PRO A 323 -39.20 3.25 -17.97
N GLU A 324 -38.52 2.39 -18.71
CA GLU A 324 -38.76 2.14 -20.12
C GLU A 324 -39.20 0.67 -20.35
N GLU A 325 -39.78 0.37 -21.52
CA GLU A 325 -40.16 -0.99 -21.84
C GLU A 325 -38.97 -1.95 -21.86
N GLY A 326 -39.10 -3.07 -21.12
CA GLY A 326 -38.06 -4.09 -21.01
C GLY A 326 -36.89 -3.70 -20.07
N CYS A 327 -36.98 -2.62 -19.29
CA CYS A 327 -35.99 -2.30 -18.29
C CYS A 327 -36.00 -3.30 -17.12
N ILE A 328 -34.87 -3.44 -16.46
CA ILE A 328 -34.76 -4.17 -15.20
C ILE A 328 -35.32 -3.27 -14.10
N ASN A 329 -36.29 -3.77 -13.34
CA ASN A 329 -36.95 -3.08 -12.24
C ASN A 329 -36.51 -3.72 -10.92
N ILE A 330 -36.02 -2.88 -9.98
CA ILE A 330 -35.62 -3.28 -8.63
C ILE A 330 -36.52 -2.52 -7.64
N ASP A 331 -37.37 -3.25 -6.92
CA ASP A 331 -38.29 -2.78 -5.86
C ASP A 331 -39.21 -1.62 -6.31
N ASN A 332 -39.53 -1.50 -7.59
CA ASN A 332 -40.24 -0.36 -8.18
C ASN A 332 -39.62 1.02 -7.85
N LYS A 333 -38.36 1.03 -7.51
CA LYS A 333 -37.59 2.24 -7.11
C LYS A 333 -36.43 2.53 -8.05
N TYR A 334 -35.76 1.49 -8.57
CA TYR A 334 -34.60 1.64 -9.43
C TYR A 334 -34.80 0.88 -10.74
N TYR A 335 -34.44 1.53 -11.85
CA TYR A 335 -34.64 0.99 -13.19
C TYR A 335 -33.33 1.03 -13.95
N PHE A 336 -32.98 -0.08 -14.60
CA PHE A 336 -31.75 -0.17 -15.41
C PHE A 336 -32.11 -0.61 -16.83
N THR A 337 -31.56 0.08 -17.83
CA THR A 337 -31.82 -0.25 -19.25
C THR A 337 -31.19 -1.58 -19.62
N THR A 338 -31.88 -2.36 -20.51
CA THR A 338 -31.36 -3.56 -21.15
C THR A 338 -30.85 -3.30 -22.57
N LYS A 339 -31.03 -2.07 -23.09
CA LYS A 339 -30.69 -1.72 -24.49
C LYS A 339 -29.18 -1.62 -24.72
N ARG A 340 -28.38 -1.53 -23.67
CA ARG A 340 -26.92 -1.52 -23.70
C ARG A 340 -26.33 -2.26 -22.50
N THR A 341 -25.17 -2.86 -22.70
CA THR A 341 -24.42 -3.50 -21.61
C THR A 341 -23.68 -2.45 -20.79
N SER A 342 -23.76 -2.55 -19.48
CA SER A 342 -23.09 -1.61 -18.58
C SER A 342 -21.56 -1.73 -18.65
N ILE A 343 -20.89 -0.58 -18.48
CA ILE A 343 -19.41 -0.49 -18.40
C ILE A 343 -18.91 -1.36 -17.25
N LEU A 344 -19.54 -1.26 -16.07
CA LEU A 344 -19.14 -2.02 -14.90
C LEU A 344 -19.36 -3.53 -15.08
N LYS A 345 -20.45 -3.94 -15.72
CA LYS A 345 -20.69 -5.37 -16.07
C LYS A 345 -19.58 -5.89 -16.97
N THR A 346 -19.22 -5.17 -18.02
CA THR A 346 -18.18 -5.59 -18.96
C THR A 346 -16.82 -5.70 -18.27
N LEU A 347 -16.47 -4.70 -17.45
CA LEU A 347 -15.22 -4.69 -16.68
C LEU A 347 -15.16 -5.85 -15.67
N LEU A 348 -16.22 -6.04 -14.89
CA LEU A 348 -16.33 -7.13 -13.92
C LEU A 348 -16.23 -8.50 -14.57
N GLN A 349 -16.92 -8.70 -15.69
CA GLN A 349 -16.85 -9.97 -16.44
C GLN A 349 -15.43 -10.27 -16.89
N GLN A 350 -14.72 -9.28 -17.46
CA GLN A 350 -13.33 -9.47 -17.88
C GLN A 350 -12.40 -9.81 -16.71
N LEU A 351 -12.57 -9.16 -15.56
CA LEU A 351 -11.76 -9.45 -14.38
C LEU A 351 -12.04 -10.87 -13.83
N ILE A 352 -13.31 -11.29 -13.81
CA ILE A 352 -13.71 -12.61 -13.32
C ILE A 352 -13.23 -13.71 -14.26
N ASP A 353 -13.42 -13.56 -15.56
CA ASP A 353 -12.97 -14.53 -16.56
C ASP A 353 -11.45 -14.69 -16.52
N SER A 354 -10.73 -13.58 -16.53
CA SER A 354 -9.26 -13.59 -16.41
C SER A 354 -8.77 -14.21 -15.09
N ARG A 355 -9.51 -14.02 -13.98
CA ARG A 355 -9.21 -14.68 -12.71
C ARG A 355 -9.45 -16.18 -12.76
N ASP A 356 -10.52 -16.61 -13.38
CA ASP A 356 -10.84 -18.04 -13.50
C ASP A 356 -9.82 -18.73 -14.43
N ASP A 357 -9.29 -18.04 -15.44
CA ASP A 357 -8.19 -18.54 -16.29
C ASP A 357 -6.87 -18.67 -15.51
N ASP A 358 -6.49 -17.67 -14.68
CA ASP A 358 -5.35 -17.80 -13.77
C ASP A 358 -5.47 -19.07 -12.90
N LYS A 359 -6.64 -19.28 -12.30
CA LYS A 359 -6.90 -20.45 -11.45
C LYS A 359 -6.85 -21.77 -12.20
N LYS A 360 -7.35 -21.82 -13.44
CA LYS A 360 -7.22 -23.01 -14.30
C LYS A 360 -5.74 -23.29 -14.58
N ARG A 361 -4.98 -22.25 -14.93
CA ARG A 361 -3.54 -22.35 -15.20
C ARG A 361 -2.76 -22.84 -13.99
N MET A 362 -3.04 -22.25 -12.80
CA MET A 362 -2.44 -22.69 -11.53
C MET A 362 -2.67 -24.20 -11.28
N LYS A 363 -3.88 -24.69 -11.51
CA LYS A 363 -4.18 -26.13 -11.35
C LYS A 363 -3.42 -27.01 -12.32
N GLN A 364 -3.13 -26.50 -13.53
CA GLN A 364 -2.38 -27.26 -14.55
C GLN A 364 -0.90 -27.36 -14.24
N ILE A 365 -0.29 -26.28 -13.75
CA ILE A 365 1.17 -26.21 -13.54
C ILE A 365 1.61 -26.71 -12.16
N GLY A 366 0.71 -26.67 -11.16
CA GLY A 366 0.99 -27.04 -9.77
C GLY A 366 1.87 -26.04 -9.00
N GLU A 367 1.93 -26.19 -7.68
CA GLU A 367 2.58 -25.22 -6.76
C GLU A 367 4.10 -25.13 -6.90
N SER A 368 4.74 -26.19 -7.41
CA SER A 368 6.20 -26.24 -7.60
C SER A 368 6.69 -25.40 -8.78
N ASN A 369 5.80 -24.97 -9.66
CA ASN A 369 6.17 -24.16 -10.81
C ASN A 369 6.43 -22.69 -10.40
N ALA A 370 7.49 -22.08 -10.93
CA ALA A 370 7.83 -20.68 -10.65
C ALA A 370 6.72 -19.67 -11.03
N GLU A 371 5.95 -19.98 -12.08
CA GLU A 371 4.81 -19.17 -12.55
C GLU A 371 3.63 -19.18 -11.56
N PHE A 372 3.48 -20.24 -10.73
CA PHE A 372 2.35 -20.40 -9.80
C PHE A 372 2.17 -19.18 -8.88
N LYS A 373 3.27 -18.70 -8.28
CA LYS A 373 3.23 -17.56 -7.36
C LYS A 373 2.76 -16.26 -8.03
N SER A 374 3.13 -16.06 -9.29
CA SER A 374 2.70 -14.89 -10.08
C SER A 374 1.21 -14.96 -10.41
N LEU A 375 0.72 -16.14 -10.81
CA LEU A 375 -0.70 -16.37 -11.10
C LEU A 375 -1.55 -16.24 -9.82
N ASP A 376 -1.07 -16.73 -8.69
CA ASP A 376 -1.76 -16.59 -7.41
C ASP A 376 -1.89 -15.12 -7.02
N MET A 377 -0.82 -14.35 -7.14
CA MET A 377 -0.84 -12.90 -6.95
C MET A 377 -1.86 -12.21 -7.88
N SER A 378 -1.83 -12.56 -9.15
CA SER A 378 -2.75 -12.01 -10.18
C SER A 378 -4.22 -12.30 -9.82
N GLN A 379 -4.57 -13.55 -9.48
CA GLN A 379 -5.94 -13.89 -9.15
C GLN A 379 -6.45 -13.23 -7.87
N TRP A 380 -5.58 -13.04 -6.87
CA TRP A 380 -5.92 -12.29 -5.65
C TRP A 380 -6.14 -10.81 -5.95
N THR A 381 -5.29 -10.20 -6.77
CA THR A 381 -5.44 -8.80 -7.21
C THR A 381 -6.78 -8.59 -7.94
N LYS A 382 -7.13 -9.49 -8.87
CA LYS A 382 -8.43 -9.43 -9.60
C LYS A 382 -9.61 -9.57 -8.64
N LYS A 383 -9.52 -10.46 -7.64
CA LYS A 383 -10.55 -10.58 -6.59
C LYS A 383 -10.73 -9.28 -5.80
N LEU A 384 -9.61 -8.65 -5.40
CA LEU A 384 -9.66 -7.38 -4.69
C LEU A 384 -10.33 -6.28 -5.54
N LEU A 385 -9.93 -6.15 -6.79
CA LEU A 385 -10.48 -5.13 -7.70
C LEU A 385 -11.99 -5.34 -7.92
N CYS A 386 -12.45 -6.56 -8.16
CA CYS A 386 -13.88 -6.85 -8.29
C CYS A 386 -14.68 -6.45 -7.05
N ASN A 387 -14.18 -6.78 -5.86
CA ASN A 387 -14.87 -6.45 -4.61
C ASN A 387 -14.82 -4.94 -4.30
N SER A 388 -13.75 -4.26 -4.72
CA SER A 388 -13.59 -2.83 -4.48
C SER A 388 -14.52 -1.97 -5.34
N ILE A 389 -14.95 -2.43 -6.52
CA ILE A 389 -15.84 -1.68 -7.41
C ILE A 389 -17.15 -1.34 -6.72
N PHE A 390 -17.79 -2.30 -6.04
CA PHE A 390 -19.00 -2.04 -5.26
C PHE A 390 -18.77 -0.96 -4.20
N GLY A 391 -17.72 -1.12 -3.38
CA GLY A 391 -17.43 -0.22 -2.27
C GLY A 391 -17.15 1.24 -2.68
N VAL A 392 -16.79 1.49 -3.94
CA VAL A 392 -16.52 2.85 -4.41
C VAL A 392 -17.71 3.51 -5.12
N VAL A 393 -18.68 2.76 -5.62
CA VAL A 393 -19.86 3.34 -6.29
C VAL A 393 -20.66 4.24 -5.36
N GLY A 394 -20.72 3.91 -4.06
CA GLY A 394 -21.35 4.72 -3.02
C GLY A 394 -20.43 5.80 -2.41
N PHE A 395 -19.20 5.95 -2.87
CA PHE A 395 -18.27 6.94 -2.34
C PHE A 395 -18.36 8.26 -3.10
N SER A 396 -18.70 9.35 -2.40
CA SER A 396 -19.01 10.68 -2.97
C SER A 396 -17.87 11.31 -3.79
N GLY A 397 -16.61 10.92 -3.55
CA GLY A 397 -15.43 11.34 -4.32
C GLY A 397 -15.13 10.49 -5.57
N PHE A 398 -15.95 9.49 -5.87
CA PHE A 398 -15.74 8.63 -7.03
C PHE A 398 -16.38 9.23 -8.30
N ARG A 399 -15.74 9.02 -9.46
CA ARG A 399 -16.17 9.57 -10.76
C ARG A 399 -17.58 9.12 -11.18
N LEU A 400 -17.87 7.83 -10.95
CA LEU A 400 -19.16 7.22 -11.26
C LEU A 400 -20.03 7.05 -10.00
N TYR A 401 -19.84 7.94 -9.02
CA TYR A 401 -20.66 7.95 -7.82
C TYR A 401 -22.14 8.10 -8.16
N ASN A 402 -22.94 7.21 -7.60
CA ASN A 402 -24.38 7.32 -7.62
C ASN A 402 -24.96 6.52 -6.45
N ILE A 403 -25.57 7.25 -5.50
CA ILE A 403 -26.15 6.63 -4.30
C ILE A 403 -27.29 5.66 -4.63
N LYS A 404 -28.09 5.96 -5.67
CA LYS A 404 -29.20 5.08 -6.09
C LYS A 404 -28.69 3.71 -6.55
N ILE A 405 -27.49 3.65 -7.16
CA ILE A 405 -26.87 2.38 -7.57
C ILE A 405 -26.38 1.63 -6.31
N ALA A 406 -25.75 2.33 -5.37
CA ALA A 406 -25.28 1.71 -4.13
C ALA A 406 -26.44 1.16 -3.28
N GLU A 407 -27.56 1.86 -3.23
CA GLU A 407 -28.78 1.40 -2.56
C GLU A 407 -29.47 0.23 -3.28
N ALA A 408 -29.35 0.17 -4.62
CA ALA A 408 -29.98 -0.89 -5.42
C ALA A 408 -29.20 -2.23 -5.35
N ILE A 409 -27.93 -2.21 -4.95
CA ILE A 409 -27.08 -3.38 -4.77
C ILE A 409 -27.29 -4.02 -3.39
#